data_b8a52b9c55006b9c65e0ed6eceb4bf9b
#
_entry.id   b8a52b9c55006b9c65e0ed6eceb4bf9b
#
_cell.length_a   1.000
_cell.length_b   1.000
_cell.length_c   1.000
_cell.angle_alpha   90.00
_cell.angle_beta   90.00
_cell.angle_gamma   90.00
#
_symmetry.space_group_name_H-M   'P 1'
#
loop_
_entity.id
_entity.type
_entity.pdbx_description
1 polymer ?
#
loop_
_entity_poly.entity_id
_entity_poly.type
_entity_poly.pdbx_seq_one_letter_code
_entity_poly.pdbx_strand_id
1 'polypeptide(L)'
;MSRRALLIGINDYPDKNKLTSCVNDVKAMRSVLERHGNGSENFQIEEMLNEHSSRTAMGQIETLFSTDLDIALLYFSGHGYVNSTGSELVFPNDCNHDGYYKGLKMRSIMDIVNHSQAKNKIIILDCCHAGDIGRYSIDIDNSDLRPGVSLLSACRGEETAVGLSNISIFTAVLCMALQGAASDYTGNITMGSLYAYVDKFFSASEQRPVFKTNTTEFVPIRTVMPRISTDVVREIANLFPVADKPYPLDPSFEQTNSEQNIQKPIEPYADPNHVEVMK
;
A
#
# COMPACT_ATOMS: atom_id res chain seq x y z
N MET A 1 -12.28 15.33 -7.15
CA MET A 1 -12.33 14.12 -6.31
C MET A 1 -12.05 14.52 -4.87
N SER A 2 -12.90 14.10 -3.92
CA SER A 2 -12.72 14.34 -2.49
C SER A 2 -11.81 13.26 -1.90
N ARG A 3 -10.62 13.65 -1.43
CA ARG A 3 -9.63 12.71 -0.91
C ARG A 3 -9.08 13.22 0.42
N ARG A 4 -9.16 12.41 1.45
CA ARG A 4 -8.58 12.72 2.75
C ARG A 4 -7.66 11.61 3.22
N ALA A 5 -6.59 11.99 3.92
CA ALA A 5 -5.67 11.07 4.56
C ALA A 5 -5.44 11.48 6.01
N LEU A 6 -5.49 10.50 6.92
CA LEU A 6 -5.05 10.61 8.29
C LEU A 6 -3.73 9.85 8.43
N LEU A 7 -2.67 10.56 8.80
CA LEU A 7 -1.33 10.00 8.96
C LEU A 7 -0.95 10.05 10.44
N ILE A 8 -0.72 8.88 11.04
CA ILE A 8 -0.39 8.73 12.47
C ILE A 8 1.03 8.21 12.61
N GLY A 9 1.88 8.91 13.36
CA GLY A 9 3.26 8.51 13.62
C GLY A 9 3.64 8.69 15.09
N ILE A 10 4.08 7.63 15.75
CA ILE A 10 4.36 7.62 17.19
C ILE A 10 5.78 7.14 17.45
N ASN A 11 6.63 8.04 17.98
CA ASN A 11 7.98 7.75 18.46
C ASN A 11 8.03 7.63 19.99
N ASP A 12 7.24 8.45 20.70
CA ASP A 12 7.37 8.71 22.13
C ASP A 12 6.62 7.67 22.97
N TYR A 13 7.03 6.42 22.83
CA TYR A 13 6.60 5.35 23.75
C TYR A 13 7.36 5.39 25.08
N PRO A 14 6.78 4.90 26.18
CA PRO A 14 7.46 4.87 27.46
C PRO A 14 8.67 3.92 27.46
N ASP A 15 9.67 4.25 28.26
CA ASP A 15 10.85 3.46 28.56
C ASP A 15 11.71 3.05 27.35
N LYS A 16 11.99 1.75 27.24
CA LYS A 16 12.83 1.16 26.18
C LYS A 16 12.13 1.05 24.82
N ASN A 17 10.84 1.38 24.76
CA ASN A 17 10.02 1.15 23.58
C ASN A 17 10.00 2.34 22.62
N LYS A 18 10.82 3.36 22.84
CA LYS A 18 10.95 4.51 21.95
C LYS A 18 11.32 4.10 20.52
N LEU A 19 10.65 4.69 19.56
CA LEU A 19 10.95 4.58 18.13
C LEU A 19 11.57 5.90 17.64
N THR A 20 12.20 5.88 16.47
CA THR A 20 12.91 7.06 15.95
C THR A 20 12.46 7.51 14.58
N SER A 21 11.76 6.63 13.83
CA SER A 21 11.42 6.86 12.43
C SER A 21 9.98 7.34 12.21
N CYS A 22 9.02 6.97 13.06
CA CYS A 22 7.59 7.04 12.74
C CYS A 22 7.07 8.45 12.45
N VAL A 23 7.58 9.46 13.17
CA VAL A 23 7.25 10.86 12.89
C VAL A 23 7.82 11.30 11.53
N ASN A 24 9.01 10.84 11.16
CA ASN A 24 9.60 11.14 9.87
C ASN A 24 8.92 10.35 8.74
N ASP A 25 8.43 9.15 9.03
CA ASP A 25 7.65 8.35 8.09
C ASP A 25 6.36 9.10 7.69
N VAL A 26 5.66 9.69 8.67
CA VAL A 26 4.48 10.53 8.39
C VAL A 26 4.84 11.72 7.52
N LYS A 27 5.93 12.45 7.84
CA LYS A 27 6.37 13.60 7.02
C LYS A 27 6.73 13.20 5.60
N ALA A 28 7.38 12.04 5.42
CA ALA A 28 7.71 11.51 4.10
C ALA A 28 6.44 11.13 3.33
N MET A 29 5.51 10.42 3.95
CA MET A 29 4.22 10.06 3.34
C MET A 29 3.40 11.29 2.97
N ARG A 30 3.35 12.31 3.84
CA ARG A 30 2.73 13.59 3.53
C ARG A 30 3.29 14.19 2.24
N SER A 31 4.62 14.29 2.15
CA SER A 31 5.30 14.94 1.02
C SER A 31 4.94 14.35 -0.34
N VAL A 32 4.63 13.04 -0.39
CA VAL A 32 4.28 12.34 -1.62
C VAL A 32 2.77 12.21 -1.83
N LEU A 33 1.94 12.34 -0.78
CA LEU A 33 0.49 12.21 -0.89
C LEU A 33 -0.23 13.55 -1.09
N GLU A 34 0.33 14.64 -0.59
CA GLU A 34 -0.33 15.96 -0.63
C GLU A 34 -0.60 16.45 -2.05
N ARG A 35 0.30 16.13 -3.00
CA ARG A 35 0.20 16.59 -4.38
C ARG A 35 0.46 15.47 -5.39
N HIS A 36 -0.19 15.57 -6.54
CA HIS A 36 0.16 14.80 -7.74
C HIS A 36 1.53 15.23 -8.29
N GLY A 37 2.11 14.45 -9.19
CA GLY A 37 3.40 14.76 -9.81
C GLY A 37 3.41 16.03 -10.67
N ASN A 38 2.26 16.51 -11.12
CA ASN A 38 2.08 17.79 -11.83
C ASN A 38 1.87 18.99 -10.89
N GLY A 39 1.96 18.77 -9.56
CA GLY A 39 1.78 19.83 -8.55
C GLY A 39 0.33 20.11 -8.13
N SER A 40 -0.67 19.52 -8.81
CA SER A 40 -2.07 19.68 -8.40
C SER A 40 -2.34 19.00 -7.05
N GLU A 41 -3.36 19.47 -6.32
CA GLU A 41 -3.77 18.88 -5.04
C GLU A 41 -4.20 17.43 -5.21
N ASN A 42 -3.81 16.57 -4.25
CA ASN A 42 -4.18 15.17 -4.20
C ASN A 42 -4.97 14.87 -2.93
N PHE A 43 -4.33 14.69 -1.78
CA PHE A 43 -5.02 14.45 -0.52
C PHE A 43 -5.03 15.69 0.37
N GLN A 44 -6.17 15.95 1.00
CA GLN A 44 -6.22 16.77 2.21
C GLN A 44 -5.72 15.91 3.37
N ILE A 45 -4.60 16.32 3.99
CA ILE A 45 -3.88 15.51 4.98
C ILE A 45 -4.06 16.07 6.37
N GLU A 46 -4.41 15.21 7.30
CA GLU A 46 -4.36 15.41 8.74
C GLU A 46 -3.25 14.55 9.34
N GLU A 47 -2.44 15.13 10.23
CA GLU A 47 -1.32 14.44 10.90
C GLU A 47 -1.57 14.35 12.39
N MET A 48 -1.31 13.17 12.96
CA MET A 48 -1.25 12.93 14.39
C MET A 48 0.16 12.47 14.75
N LEU A 49 0.95 13.37 15.32
CA LEU A 49 2.35 13.11 15.67
C LEU A 49 2.47 12.93 17.18
N ASN A 50 3.01 11.78 17.59
CA ASN A 50 3.18 11.43 19.01
C ASN A 50 1.87 11.53 19.81
N GLU A 51 0.75 11.15 19.20
CA GLU A 51 -0.51 11.07 19.94
C GLU A 51 -0.44 9.95 20.98
N HIS A 52 -0.80 10.27 22.21
CA HIS A 52 -0.67 9.35 23.33
C HIS A 52 -1.93 8.52 23.58
N SER A 53 -3.08 8.95 23.07
CA SER A 53 -4.38 8.37 23.37
C SER A 53 -4.98 7.62 22.18
N SER A 54 -5.18 6.32 22.34
CA SER A 54 -5.94 5.51 21.36
C SER A 54 -7.37 5.99 21.16
N ARG A 55 -7.98 6.59 22.20
CA ARG A 55 -9.33 7.16 22.11
C ARG A 55 -9.37 8.36 21.18
N THR A 56 -8.39 9.28 21.27
CA THR A 56 -8.29 10.43 20.36
C THR A 56 -8.10 9.96 18.93
N ALA A 57 -7.19 9.02 18.72
CA ALA A 57 -6.93 8.45 17.40
C ALA A 57 -8.18 7.76 16.82
N MET A 58 -8.92 7.02 17.64
CA MET A 58 -10.18 6.39 17.22
C MET A 58 -11.20 7.41 16.73
N GLY A 59 -11.38 8.52 17.46
CA GLY A 59 -12.30 9.59 17.06
C GLY A 59 -11.92 10.22 15.72
N GLN A 60 -10.63 10.37 15.41
CA GLN A 60 -10.16 10.86 14.12
C GLN A 60 -10.35 9.83 12.99
N ILE A 61 -10.12 8.54 13.29
CA ILE A 61 -10.40 7.44 12.34
C ILE A 61 -11.89 7.40 12.01
N GLU A 62 -12.76 7.49 13.02
CA GLU A 62 -14.22 7.56 12.83
C GLU A 62 -14.60 8.76 11.96
N THR A 63 -14.03 9.93 12.23
CA THR A 63 -14.28 11.15 11.44
C THR A 63 -13.86 10.98 9.98
N LEU A 64 -12.68 10.39 9.72
CA LEU A 64 -12.19 10.12 8.37
C LEU A 64 -13.16 9.23 7.60
N PHE A 65 -13.56 8.11 8.19
CA PHE A 65 -14.34 7.07 7.50
C PHE A 65 -15.86 7.32 7.53
N SER A 66 -16.36 8.25 8.35
CA SER A 66 -17.77 8.67 8.31
C SER A 66 -18.06 9.71 7.21
N THR A 67 -17.02 10.30 6.62
CA THR A 67 -17.15 11.30 5.55
C THR A 67 -17.36 10.63 4.20
N ASP A 68 -18.27 11.14 3.37
CA ASP A 68 -18.45 10.71 1.98
C ASP A 68 -17.29 11.22 1.13
N LEU A 69 -16.37 10.32 0.80
CA LEU A 69 -15.13 10.61 0.09
C LEU A 69 -14.96 9.67 -1.12
N ASP A 70 -14.28 10.17 -2.13
CA ASP A 70 -13.82 9.28 -3.22
C ASP A 70 -12.69 8.35 -2.72
N ILE A 71 -11.79 8.88 -1.86
CA ILE A 71 -10.74 8.08 -1.20
C ILE A 71 -10.55 8.56 0.25
N ALA A 72 -10.66 7.63 1.20
CA ALA A 72 -10.25 7.78 2.59
C ALA A 72 -9.00 6.92 2.84
N LEU A 73 -7.89 7.51 3.32
CA LEU A 73 -6.63 6.82 3.56
C LEU A 73 -6.20 6.97 5.01
N LEU A 74 -5.98 5.85 5.69
CA LEU A 74 -5.34 5.77 7.00
C LEU A 74 -3.92 5.23 6.83
N TYR A 75 -2.92 5.96 7.31
CA TYR A 75 -1.54 5.50 7.46
C TYR A 75 -1.16 5.53 8.94
N PHE A 76 -0.52 4.46 9.40
CA PHE A 76 0.00 4.36 10.76
C PHE A 76 1.46 3.88 10.75
N SER A 77 2.33 4.58 11.48
CA SER A 77 3.69 4.14 11.79
C SER A 77 3.91 4.18 13.30
N GLY A 78 4.20 3.02 13.90
CA GLY A 78 4.32 2.86 15.35
C GLY A 78 4.43 1.41 15.78
N HIS A 79 4.23 1.14 17.08
CA HIS A 79 4.15 -0.21 17.57
C HIS A 79 2.81 -0.89 17.24
N GLY A 80 2.91 -2.14 16.81
CA GLY A 80 1.78 -3.07 16.73
C GLY A 80 1.96 -4.19 17.75
N TYR A 81 0.86 -4.75 18.21
CA TYR A 81 0.84 -5.88 19.13
C TYR A 81 -0.16 -6.93 18.65
N VAL A 82 0.20 -8.19 18.81
CA VAL A 82 -0.68 -9.33 18.49
C VAL A 82 -0.86 -10.18 19.74
N ASN A 83 -2.10 -10.49 20.05
CA ASN A 83 -2.46 -11.37 21.15
C ASN A 83 -3.49 -12.41 20.70
N SER A 84 -3.97 -13.24 21.63
CA SER A 84 -4.97 -14.28 21.32
C SER A 84 -6.33 -13.73 20.85
N THR A 85 -6.57 -12.43 20.98
CA THR A 85 -7.81 -11.76 20.57
C THR A 85 -7.68 -10.96 19.28
N GLY A 86 -6.49 -10.92 18.66
CA GLY A 86 -6.19 -10.24 17.41
C GLY A 86 -5.07 -9.21 17.52
N SER A 87 -4.98 -8.35 16.50
CA SER A 87 -3.96 -7.31 16.37
C SER A 87 -4.45 -5.97 16.89
N GLU A 88 -3.53 -5.20 17.47
CA GLU A 88 -3.80 -3.88 18.06
C GLU A 88 -2.71 -2.89 17.66
N LEU A 89 -3.10 -1.64 17.35
CA LEU A 89 -2.18 -0.52 17.22
C LEU A 89 -1.92 0.06 18.60
N VAL A 90 -0.67 0.19 19.00
CA VAL A 90 -0.28 0.58 20.36
C VAL A 90 -0.10 2.09 20.44
N PHE A 91 -0.65 2.68 21.51
CA PHE A 91 -0.47 4.09 21.85
C PHE A 91 0.22 4.22 23.22
N PRO A 92 0.96 5.30 23.49
CA PRO A 92 1.75 5.44 24.71
C PRO A 92 0.95 5.27 26.01
N ASN A 93 -0.27 5.78 26.09
CA ASN A 93 -1.13 5.66 27.27
C ASN A 93 -1.72 4.24 27.47
N ASP A 94 -1.60 3.38 26.47
CA ASP A 94 -2.11 2.00 26.51
C ASP A 94 -1.02 1.03 26.98
N CYS A 95 0.21 1.52 27.22
CA CYS A 95 1.32 0.72 27.71
C CYS A 95 1.26 0.58 29.23
N ASN A 96 1.18 -0.64 29.76
CA ASN A 96 1.27 -0.92 31.18
C ASN A 96 2.70 -1.26 31.58
N HIS A 97 3.08 -0.97 32.84
CA HIS A 97 4.42 -1.28 33.40
C HIS A 97 4.75 -2.78 33.37
N ASP A 98 3.73 -3.65 33.28
CA ASP A 98 3.92 -5.13 33.26
C ASP A 98 4.11 -5.68 31.83
N GLY A 99 4.30 -4.83 30.82
CA GLY A 99 4.51 -5.26 29.43
C GLY A 99 3.24 -5.71 28.70
N TYR A 100 2.07 -5.49 29.29
CA TYR A 100 0.79 -5.70 28.62
C TYR A 100 0.38 -4.44 27.86
N TYR A 101 0.07 -4.61 26.59
CA TYR A 101 -0.46 -3.54 25.74
C TYR A 101 -1.97 -3.72 25.57
N LYS A 102 -2.71 -2.63 25.70
CA LYS A 102 -4.13 -2.58 25.36
C LYS A 102 -4.33 -1.44 24.39
N GLY A 103 -4.03 -1.74 23.14
CA GLY A 103 -4.08 -0.75 22.08
C GLY A 103 -5.44 -0.68 21.38
N LEU A 104 -5.45 0.00 20.25
CA LEU A 104 -6.59 0.13 19.38
C LEU A 104 -6.73 -1.14 18.51
N LYS A 105 -7.80 -1.89 18.74
CA LYS A 105 -8.02 -3.17 18.04
C LYS A 105 -8.22 -2.97 16.54
N MET A 106 -7.47 -3.69 15.73
CA MET A 106 -7.65 -3.67 14.28
C MET A 106 -9.07 -4.06 13.86
N ARG A 107 -9.70 -4.99 14.58
CA ARG A 107 -11.10 -5.37 14.33
C ARG A 107 -12.05 -4.17 14.43
N SER A 108 -11.88 -3.30 15.45
CA SER A 108 -12.71 -2.11 15.60
C SER A 108 -12.46 -1.10 14.46
N ILE A 109 -11.22 -0.94 14.03
CA ILE A 109 -10.88 -0.12 12.86
C ILE A 109 -11.55 -0.70 11.60
N MET A 110 -11.45 -2.00 11.39
CA MET A 110 -12.04 -2.66 10.22
C MET A 110 -13.55 -2.59 10.21
N ASP A 111 -14.20 -2.67 11.38
CA ASP A 111 -15.66 -2.47 11.50
C ASP A 111 -16.06 -1.07 11.03
N ILE A 112 -15.33 -0.03 11.41
CA ILE A 112 -15.57 1.35 10.96
C ILE A 112 -15.35 1.46 9.46
N VAL A 113 -14.21 0.95 8.96
CA VAL A 113 -13.83 0.99 7.53
C VAL A 113 -14.87 0.28 6.67
N ASN A 114 -15.33 -0.88 7.11
CA ASN A 114 -16.34 -1.66 6.39
C ASN A 114 -17.71 -0.96 6.34
N HIS A 115 -18.04 -0.11 7.32
CA HIS A 115 -19.28 0.66 7.33
C HIS A 115 -19.15 2.07 6.75
N SER A 116 -17.94 2.43 6.30
CA SER A 116 -17.65 3.74 5.71
C SER A 116 -18.43 3.98 4.42
N GLN A 117 -18.86 5.24 4.24
CA GLN A 117 -19.48 5.74 3.02
C GLN A 117 -18.45 6.09 1.92
N ALA A 118 -17.15 6.15 2.26
CA ALA A 118 -16.12 6.40 1.28
C ALA A 118 -16.09 5.30 0.21
N LYS A 119 -15.89 5.68 -1.05
CA LYS A 119 -15.86 4.72 -2.17
C LYS A 119 -14.65 3.80 -2.08
N ASN A 120 -13.47 4.39 -1.84
CA ASN A 120 -12.21 3.66 -1.67
C ASN A 120 -11.65 3.91 -0.28
N LYS A 121 -11.43 2.86 0.49
CA LYS A 121 -10.90 2.86 1.85
C LYS A 121 -9.53 2.20 1.84
N ILE A 122 -8.49 2.96 2.15
CA ILE A 122 -7.11 2.51 2.10
C ILE A 122 -6.54 2.52 3.51
N ILE A 123 -5.94 1.42 3.92
CA ILE A 123 -5.22 1.30 5.19
C ILE A 123 -3.80 0.87 4.88
N ILE A 124 -2.81 1.63 5.36
CA ILE A 124 -1.39 1.32 5.24
C ILE A 124 -0.79 1.30 6.64
N LEU A 125 -0.19 0.18 7.02
CA LEU A 125 0.36 -0.03 8.35
C LEU A 125 1.86 -0.30 8.28
N ASP A 126 2.65 0.61 8.84
CA ASP A 126 4.08 0.46 9.07
C ASP A 126 4.33 0.21 10.57
N CYS A 127 3.95 -0.98 11.03
CA CYS A 127 4.11 -1.36 12.41
C CYS A 127 4.81 -2.72 12.52
N CYS A 128 5.76 -2.77 13.48
CA CYS A 128 6.41 -4.01 13.88
C CYS A 128 5.59 -4.69 14.97
N HIS A 129 5.70 -6.02 15.06
CA HIS A 129 5.22 -6.74 16.22
C HIS A 129 6.27 -6.60 17.33
N ALA A 130 5.94 -5.96 18.44
CA ALA A 130 6.78 -5.93 19.62
C ALA A 130 6.77 -7.31 20.27
N GLY A 131 7.92 -7.99 20.23
CA GLY A 131 8.13 -9.30 20.87
C GLY A 131 8.20 -10.45 19.89
N ASP A 132 8.84 -11.49 20.29
CA ASP A 132 9.29 -12.76 19.68
C ASP A 132 8.28 -13.55 18.80
N ILE A 133 7.36 -12.84 18.10
CA ILE A 133 6.24 -13.43 17.37
C ILE A 133 6.38 -13.13 15.86
N GLY A 134 7.52 -13.53 15.30
CA GLY A 134 7.73 -13.53 13.83
C GLY A 134 6.85 -14.53 13.07
N ARG A 135 5.66 -14.89 13.58
CA ARG A 135 4.77 -15.89 12.97
C ARG A 135 3.32 -15.45 12.77
N TYR A 136 2.92 -14.29 13.31
CA TYR A 136 1.54 -13.84 13.17
C TYR A 136 1.54 -12.52 12.42
N SER A 137 1.20 -12.58 11.15
CA SER A 137 0.73 -11.40 10.41
C SER A 137 -0.45 -10.79 11.18
N ILE A 138 -0.64 -9.47 11.05
CA ILE A 138 -1.85 -8.82 11.55
C ILE A 138 -3.04 -9.71 11.18
N ASP A 139 -3.72 -10.24 12.18
CA ASP A 139 -4.80 -11.21 11.98
C ASP A 139 -6.02 -10.49 11.36
N ILE A 140 -5.98 -10.39 10.03
CA ILE A 140 -7.05 -9.87 9.21
C ILE A 140 -7.80 -11.04 8.57
N ASP A 141 -7.39 -12.29 8.91
CA ASP A 141 -7.92 -13.49 8.26
C ASP A 141 -9.42 -13.70 8.48
N ASN A 142 -9.99 -13.09 9.50
CA ASN A 142 -11.40 -13.18 9.83
C ASN A 142 -12.23 -11.94 9.45
N SER A 143 -11.64 -10.92 8.81
CA SER A 143 -12.41 -9.77 8.37
C SER A 143 -12.73 -9.87 6.88
N ASP A 144 -14.01 -10.11 6.57
CA ASP A 144 -14.51 -9.93 5.22
C ASP A 144 -14.34 -8.47 4.81
N LEU A 145 -13.44 -8.20 3.87
CA LEU A 145 -13.28 -6.87 3.31
C LEU A 145 -14.51 -6.53 2.46
N ARG A 146 -15.20 -5.46 2.81
CA ARG A 146 -16.27 -4.94 1.96
C ARG A 146 -15.71 -4.26 0.70
N PRO A 147 -16.55 -4.10 -0.36
CA PRO A 147 -16.12 -3.47 -1.61
C PRO A 147 -15.42 -2.11 -1.38
N GLY A 148 -14.34 -1.87 -2.10
CA GLY A 148 -13.55 -0.65 -2.05
C GLY A 148 -12.51 -0.61 -0.92
N VAL A 149 -12.32 -1.67 -0.14
CA VAL A 149 -11.31 -1.74 0.93
C VAL A 149 -10.00 -2.32 0.41
N SER A 150 -8.90 -1.65 0.71
CA SER A 150 -7.54 -2.14 0.49
C SER A 150 -6.70 -1.95 1.74
N LEU A 151 -5.96 -2.98 2.12
CA LEU A 151 -5.04 -2.96 3.24
C LEU A 151 -3.66 -3.42 2.79
N LEU A 152 -2.64 -2.65 3.14
CA LEU A 152 -1.23 -2.95 2.95
C LEU A 152 -0.50 -2.82 4.29
N SER A 153 0.20 -3.86 4.70
CA SER A 153 0.96 -3.86 5.96
C SER A 153 2.39 -4.31 5.73
N ALA A 154 3.32 -3.63 6.39
CA ALA A 154 4.67 -4.14 6.56
C ALA A 154 4.62 -5.43 7.39
N CYS A 155 5.29 -6.47 6.92
CA CYS A 155 5.56 -7.65 7.73
C CYS A 155 7.00 -7.52 8.23
N ARG A 156 7.22 -7.14 9.50
CA ARG A 156 8.57 -6.93 10.02
C ARG A 156 9.01 -7.94 11.04
N GLY A 157 10.25 -8.46 10.85
CA GLY A 157 11.17 -8.73 11.92
C GLY A 157 11.94 -7.45 12.28
N GLU A 158 12.66 -7.51 13.37
CA GLU A 158 13.47 -6.46 13.96
C GLU A 158 14.54 -5.92 12.98
N GLU A 159 14.20 -5.00 12.11
CA GLU A 159 15.22 -4.23 11.39
C GLU A 159 15.06 -2.76 11.72
N THR A 160 15.91 -2.32 12.63
CA THR A 160 16.35 -0.94 12.74
C THR A 160 16.75 -0.45 11.36
N ALA A 161 16.20 0.69 10.93
CA ALA A 161 16.62 1.37 9.72
C ALA A 161 18.15 1.50 9.71
N VAL A 162 18.82 0.66 8.94
CA VAL A 162 20.27 0.76 8.74
C VAL A 162 20.49 1.87 7.72
N GLY A 163 20.86 3.02 8.22
CA GLY A 163 21.62 4.01 7.47
C GLY A 163 20.86 5.11 6.77
N LEU A 164 21.33 6.32 6.94
CA LEU A 164 21.23 7.56 6.17
C LEU A 164 19.90 8.37 6.23
N SER A 165 18.77 7.81 6.62
CA SER A 165 17.54 8.57 6.87
C SER A 165 16.82 7.97 8.08
N ASN A 166 16.36 8.80 8.99
CA ASN A 166 15.52 8.40 10.13
C ASN A 166 14.09 8.00 9.66
N ILE A 167 14.00 7.24 8.58
CA ILE A 167 12.75 6.77 7.96
C ILE A 167 12.81 5.24 7.89
N SER A 168 11.69 4.59 8.09
CA SER A 168 11.58 3.15 7.96
C SER A 168 11.81 2.69 6.52
N ILE A 169 12.39 1.50 6.32
CA ILE A 169 12.61 0.95 4.97
C ILE A 169 11.29 0.80 4.22
N PHE A 170 10.26 0.31 4.89
CA PHE A 170 8.95 0.13 4.26
C PHE A 170 8.38 1.46 3.75
N THR A 171 8.37 2.50 4.57
CA THR A 171 7.92 3.83 4.16
C THR A 171 8.82 4.45 3.10
N ALA A 172 10.13 4.26 3.16
CA ALA A 172 11.04 4.75 2.12
C ALA A 172 10.68 4.13 0.75
N VAL A 173 10.44 2.81 0.71
CA VAL A 173 10.04 2.09 -0.52
C VAL A 173 8.67 2.54 -1.01
N LEU A 174 7.69 2.76 -0.09
CA LEU A 174 6.39 3.33 -0.44
C LEU A 174 6.53 4.71 -1.08
N CYS A 175 7.37 5.57 -0.51
CA CYS A 175 7.62 6.90 -1.07
C CYS A 175 8.26 6.83 -2.46
N MET A 176 9.25 5.96 -2.67
CA MET A 176 9.84 5.73 -4.00
C MET A 176 8.79 5.27 -5.03
N ALA A 177 7.95 4.32 -4.64
CA ALA A 177 6.86 3.82 -5.46
C ALA A 177 5.87 4.95 -5.84
N LEU A 178 5.45 5.76 -4.84
CA LEU A 178 4.54 6.88 -5.01
C LEU A 178 5.17 8.06 -5.79
N GLN A 179 6.50 8.21 -5.78
CA GLN A 179 7.22 9.20 -6.60
C GLN A 179 7.27 8.83 -8.08
N GLY A 180 6.82 7.62 -8.45
CA GLY A 180 6.68 7.20 -9.83
C GLY A 180 7.27 5.84 -10.17
N ALA A 181 8.02 5.19 -9.25
CA ALA A 181 8.61 3.89 -9.52
C ALA A 181 7.55 2.79 -9.74
N ALA A 182 6.36 2.94 -9.13
CA ALA A 182 5.22 2.04 -9.31
C ALA A 182 4.18 2.55 -10.34
N SER A 183 4.50 3.61 -11.11
CA SER A 183 3.54 4.13 -12.09
C SER A 183 3.43 3.22 -13.30
N ASP A 184 2.22 3.17 -13.86
CA ASP A 184 2.00 2.65 -15.20
C ASP A 184 2.54 3.63 -16.27
N TYR A 185 2.41 3.28 -17.54
CA TYR A 185 2.88 4.13 -18.65
C TYR A 185 2.18 5.47 -18.72
N THR A 186 0.96 5.56 -18.22
CA THR A 186 0.14 6.78 -18.21
C THR A 186 0.34 7.62 -16.96
N GLY A 187 1.19 7.16 -16.04
CA GLY A 187 1.55 7.88 -14.81
C GLY A 187 0.64 7.58 -13.62
N ASN A 188 -0.25 6.60 -13.71
CA ASN A 188 -1.13 6.25 -12.60
C ASN A 188 -0.45 5.28 -11.63
N ILE A 189 -0.66 5.50 -10.34
CA ILE A 189 -0.20 4.60 -9.27
C ILE A 189 -1.42 4.15 -8.49
N THR A 190 -1.72 2.86 -8.54
CA THR A 190 -2.84 2.21 -7.83
C THR A 190 -2.34 1.45 -6.61
N MET A 191 -3.24 0.98 -5.72
CA MET A 191 -2.85 0.11 -4.60
C MET A 191 -2.19 -1.19 -5.09
N GLY A 192 -2.67 -1.75 -6.20
CA GLY A 192 -2.09 -2.96 -6.79
C GLY A 192 -0.67 -2.74 -7.30
N SER A 193 -0.41 -1.65 -8.06
CA SER A 193 0.94 -1.35 -8.55
C SER A 193 1.89 -0.94 -7.42
N LEU A 194 1.38 -0.25 -6.39
CA LEU A 194 2.13 0.07 -5.18
C LEU A 194 2.59 -1.21 -4.47
N TYR A 195 1.67 -2.14 -4.21
CA TYR A 195 2.00 -3.43 -3.61
C TYR A 195 3.01 -4.22 -4.45
N ALA A 196 2.81 -4.32 -5.76
CA ALA A 196 3.70 -5.07 -6.63
C ALA A 196 5.14 -4.54 -6.58
N TYR A 197 5.32 -3.22 -6.51
CA TYR A 197 6.63 -2.61 -6.36
C TYR A 197 7.26 -2.93 -5.00
N VAL A 198 6.49 -2.78 -3.91
CA VAL A 198 6.95 -3.05 -2.54
C VAL A 198 7.29 -4.54 -2.38
N ASP A 199 6.43 -5.44 -2.83
CA ASP A 199 6.65 -6.89 -2.78
C ASP A 199 7.93 -7.30 -3.53
N LYS A 200 8.16 -6.73 -4.72
CA LYS A 200 9.37 -6.97 -5.48
C LYS A 200 10.64 -6.50 -4.74
N PHE A 201 10.56 -5.36 -4.04
CA PHE A 201 11.69 -4.86 -3.26
C PHE A 201 12.05 -5.82 -2.11
N PHE A 202 11.02 -6.36 -1.42
CA PHE A 202 11.19 -7.28 -0.29
C PHE A 202 11.27 -8.76 -0.71
N SER A 203 11.34 -9.07 -2.01
CA SER A 203 11.28 -10.45 -2.54
C SER A 203 12.39 -11.37 -2.03
N ALA A 204 13.55 -10.82 -1.64
CA ALA A 204 14.67 -11.56 -1.06
C ALA A 204 14.59 -11.67 0.47
N SER A 205 13.60 -11.03 1.11
CA SER A 205 13.40 -11.02 2.56
C SER A 205 12.48 -12.17 2.97
N GLU A 206 12.72 -12.76 4.15
CA GLU A 206 11.82 -13.76 4.73
C GLU A 206 10.46 -13.17 5.12
N GLN A 207 10.36 -11.84 5.16
CA GLN A 207 9.19 -11.10 5.59
C GLN A 207 8.66 -10.24 4.46
N ARG A 208 7.60 -10.74 3.82
CA ARG A 208 6.93 -10.06 2.72
C ARG A 208 5.78 -9.20 3.23
N PRO A 209 5.51 -8.05 2.58
CA PRO A 209 4.36 -7.23 2.91
C PRO A 209 3.06 -8.01 2.68
N VAL A 210 2.08 -7.75 3.53
CA VAL A 210 0.73 -8.33 3.39
C VAL A 210 -0.15 -7.33 2.65
N PHE A 211 -0.81 -7.81 1.59
CA PHE A 211 -1.77 -7.03 0.84
C PHE A 211 -3.10 -7.79 0.74
N LYS A 212 -4.17 -7.14 1.17
CA LYS A 212 -5.54 -7.63 1.01
C LYS A 212 -6.39 -6.54 0.38
N THR A 213 -7.22 -6.90 -0.58
CA THR A 213 -8.04 -5.92 -1.29
C THR A 213 -9.33 -6.53 -1.79
N ASN A 214 -10.40 -5.73 -1.76
CA ASN A 214 -11.68 -5.98 -2.42
C ASN A 214 -12.08 -4.72 -3.18
N THR A 215 -11.28 -4.34 -4.18
CA THR A 215 -11.55 -3.18 -5.03
C THR A 215 -12.43 -3.56 -6.20
N THR A 216 -13.39 -2.70 -6.49
CA THR A 216 -14.29 -2.81 -7.66
C THR A 216 -13.81 -1.96 -8.82
N GLU A 217 -12.94 -0.99 -8.55
CA GLU A 217 -12.41 -0.04 -9.53
C GLU A 217 -10.93 0.24 -9.28
N PHE A 218 -10.16 0.43 -10.35
CA PHE A 218 -8.77 0.85 -10.26
C PHE A 218 -8.68 2.37 -10.15
N VAL A 219 -8.70 2.88 -8.91
CA VAL A 219 -8.55 4.31 -8.65
C VAL A 219 -7.09 4.64 -8.37
N PRO A 220 -6.47 5.58 -9.11
CA PRO A 220 -5.11 6.01 -8.81
C PRO A 220 -5.05 6.70 -7.44
N ILE A 221 -4.14 6.26 -6.57
CA ILE A 221 -3.81 6.96 -5.32
C ILE A 221 -3.08 8.25 -5.63
N ARG A 222 -2.21 8.21 -6.62
CA ARG A 222 -1.41 9.34 -7.09
C ARG A 222 -1.18 9.22 -8.59
N THR A 223 -1.08 10.36 -9.26
CA THR A 223 -0.62 10.42 -10.64
C THR A 223 0.70 11.19 -10.72
N VAL A 224 1.59 10.72 -11.58
CA VAL A 224 2.87 11.38 -11.90
C VAL A 224 2.92 11.70 -13.38
N MET A 225 3.99 12.36 -13.83
CA MET A 225 4.17 12.60 -15.26
C MET A 225 4.22 11.26 -16.01
N PRO A 226 3.40 11.09 -17.06
CA PRO A 226 3.39 9.86 -17.84
C PRO A 226 4.74 9.65 -18.54
N ARG A 227 5.19 8.40 -18.62
CA ARG A 227 6.41 8.02 -19.35
C ARG A 227 6.19 8.02 -20.86
N ILE A 228 4.96 7.79 -21.27
CA ILE A 228 4.53 7.76 -22.67
C ILE A 228 3.32 8.67 -22.78
N SER A 229 3.29 9.54 -23.80
CA SER A 229 2.13 10.41 -24.00
C SER A 229 0.90 9.58 -24.36
N THR A 230 -0.27 10.06 -23.94
CA THR A 230 -1.56 9.39 -24.24
C THR A 230 -1.77 9.21 -25.75
N ASP A 231 -1.23 10.14 -26.57
CA ASP A 231 -1.34 10.08 -28.03
C ASP A 231 -0.54 8.90 -28.58
N VAL A 232 0.69 8.68 -28.08
CA VAL A 232 1.50 7.50 -28.43
C VAL A 232 0.80 6.20 -28.03
N VAL A 233 0.17 6.16 -26.83
CA VAL A 233 -0.61 4.98 -26.39
C VAL A 233 -1.77 4.70 -27.36
N ARG A 234 -2.48 5.73 -27.83
CA ARG A 234 -3.55 5.59 -28.82
C ARG A 234 -3.04 5.09 -30.18
N GLU A 235 -1.82 5.43 -30.54
CA GLU A 235 -1.23 5.01 -31.82
C GLU A 235 -0.74 3.56 -31.80
N ILE A 236 -0.58 2.91 -30.63
CA ILE A 236 -0.15 1.52 -30.51
C ILE A 236 -1.06 0.60 -31.34
N ALA A 237 -2.40 0.82 -31.30
CA ALA A 237 -3.33 0.06 -32.09
C ALA A 237 -3.05 0.12 -33.63
N ASN A 238 -2.48 1.23 -34.09
CA ASN A 238 -2.12 1.42 -35.49
C ASN A 238 -0.82 0.66 -35.89
N LEU A 239 0.01 0.33 -34.90
CA LEU A 239 1.24 -0.46 -35.11
C LEU A 239 0.93 -1.94 -35.33
N PHE A 240 -0.25 -2.39 -34.95
CA PHE A 240 -0.74 -3.76 -35.07
C PHE A 240 -2.02 -3.82 -35.94
N PRO A 241 -1.95 -3.41 -37.21
CA PRO A 241 -3.15 -3.22 -38.04
C PRO A 241 -3.83 -4.54 -38.44
N VAL A 242 -3.18 -5.69 -38.20
CA VAL A 242 -3.69 -7.01 -38.56
C VAL A 242 -3.65 -7.89 -37.33
N ALA A 243 -4.84 -8.23 -36.81
CA ALA A 243 -4.99 -9.01 -35.58
C ALA A 243 -4.33 -10.39 -35.65
N ASP A 244 -4.28 -11.00 -36.83
CA ASP A 244 -3.83 -12.38 -37.04
C ASP A 244 -2.36 -12.47 -37.53
N LYS A 245 -1.63 -11.36 -37.55
CA LYS A 245 -0.24 -11.40 -37.96
C LYS A 245 0.64 -11.84 -36.78
N PRO A 246 1.34 -12.99 -36.90
CA PRO A 246 2.30 -13.43 -35.90
C PRO A 246 3.46 -12.43 -35.78
N TYR A 247 3.73 -11.93 -34.61
CA TYR A 247 4.92 -11.13 -34.29
C TYR A 247 5.92 -12.04 -33.61
N PRO A 248 7.15 -12.19 -34.14
CA PRO A 248 8.17 -12.95 -33.45
C PRO A 248 8.52 -12.26 -32.13
N LEU A 249 8.46 -13.00 -31.04
CA LEU A 249 8.96 -12.51 -29.75
C LEU A 249 10.49 -12.42 -29.82
N ASP A 250 11.06 -11.39 -29.18
CA ASP A 250 12.51 -11.32 -29.02
C ASP A 250 12.97 -12.53 -28.19
N PRO A 251 13.99 -13.26 -28.61
CA PRO A 251 14.49 -14.44 -27.89
C PRO A 251 14.88 -14.17 -26.44
N SER A 252 15.14 -12.93 -26.07
CA SER A 252 15.44 -12.53 -24.69
C SER A 252 14.26 -12.72 -23.72
N PHE A 253 13.03 -12.86 -24.23
CA PHE A 253 11.83 -13.13 -23.43
C PHE A 253 11.56 -14.62 -23.23
N GLU A 254 12.28 -15.49 -23.92
CA GLU A 254 12.15 -16.93 -23.73
C GLU A 254 13.13 -17.42 -22.65
N GLN A 255 12.63 -18.18 -21.67
CA GLN A 255 13.51 -18.91 -20.77
C GLN A 255 14.25 -19.96 -21.59
N THR A 256 15.57 -19.83 -21.70
CA THR A 256 16.43 -20.88 -22.26
C THR A 256 16.44 -22.08 -21.31
N ASN A 257 15.47 -22.97 -21.45
CA ASN A 257 15.62 -24.32 -20.94
C ASN A 257 16.67 -25.01 -21.81
N SER A 258 17.80 -25.31 -21.21
CA SER A 258 18.96 -25.90 -21.84
C SER A 258 18.77 -27.35 -22.30
N GLU A 259 17.55 -27.85 -22.44
CA GLU A 259 17.30 -29.15 -23.07
C GLU A 259 15.91 -29.16 -23.70
N GLN A 260 15.85 -29.02 -24.95
CA GLN A 260 14.87 -29.32 -25.98
C GLN A 260 14.44 -28.12 -26.83
N ASN A 261 15.19 -27.96 -27.90
CA ASN A 261 14.78 -27.27 -29.11
C ASN A 261 13.49 -27.90 -29.66
N ILE A 262 12.36 -27.42 -29.30
CA ILE A 262 11.14 -27.58 -30.07
C ILE A 262 10.61 -26.18 -30.31
N GLN A 263 11.07 -25.55 -31.38
CA GLN A 263 10.40 -24.40 -31.99
C GLN A 263 9.03 -24.87 -32.51
N LYS A 264 8.03 -24.87 -31.64
CA LYS A 264 6.65 -24.76 -32.09
C LYS A 264 6.34 -23.26 -32.20
N PRO A 265 5.88 -22.77 -33.37
CA PRO A 265 5.34 -21.44 -33.46
C PRO A 265 4.26 -21.33 -32.38
N ILE A 266 4.39 -20.35 -31.49
CA ILE A 266 3.31 -19.99 -30.57
C ILE A 266 2.25 -19.36 -31.47
N GLU A 267 1.17 -20.09 -31.75
CA GLU A 267 0.02 -19.49 -32.40
C GLU A 267 -0.49 -18.39 -31.45
N PRO A 268 -0.71 -17.17 -31.95
CA PRO A 268 -1.26 -16.12 -31.12
C PRO A 268 -2.63 -16.61 -30.60
N TYR A 269 -2.84 -16.47 -29.30
CA TYR A 269 -4.13 -16.76 -28.68
C TYR A 269 -5.17 -15.81 -29.28
N ALA A 270 -5.87 -16.29 -30.29
CA ALA A 270 -6.96 -15.59 -30.90
C ALA A 270 -8.22 -15.77 -30.01
N ASP A 271 -8.35 -14.95 -28.98
CA ASP A 271 -9.64 -14.71 -28.37
C ASP A 271 -10.34 -13.64 -29.21
N PRO A 272 -11.38 -14.00 -30.01
CA PRO A 272 -12.09 -13.03 -30.83
C PRO A 272 -12.80 -11.94 -30.00
N ASN A 273 -12.95 -12.13 -28.69
CA ASN A 273 -13.52 -11.13 -27.81
C ASN A 273 -12.50 -10.11 -27.29
N HIS A 274 -11.19 -10.40 -27.42
CA HIS A 274 -10.14 -9.48 -26.98
C HIS A 274 -9.95 -8.28 -27.93
N VAL A 275 -10.38 -8.41 -29.16
CA VAL A 275 -10.29 -7.35 -30.19
C VAL A 275 -11.38 -6.28 -30.00
N GLU A 276 -12.50 -6.61 -29.38
CA GLU A 276 -13.58 -5.63 -29.11
C GLU A 276 -13.30 -4.72 -27.92
N VAL A 277 -12.42 -5.12 -26.99
CA VAL A 277 -12.07 -4.30 -25.82
C VAL A 277 -11.02 -3.24 -26.17
N MET A 278 -10.31 -3.37 -27.31
CA MET A 278 -9.32 -2.40 -27.77
C MET A 278 -9.81 -1.41 -28.84
N LYS A 279 -11.09 -1.47 -29.22
CA LYS A 279 -11.77 -0.47 -30.05
C LYS A 279 -12.53 0.52 -29.20
#